data_d739332710e6ab54d9df31650d4e9b20
#
_entry.id   d739332710e6ab54d9df31650d4e9b20
#
_cell.length_a   1.000
_cell.length_b   1.000
_cell.length_c   1.000
_cell.angle_alpha   90.00
_cell.angle_beta   90.00
_cell.angle_gamma   90.00
#
_symmetry.space_group_name_H-M   'P 1'
#
loop_
_entity.id
_entity.type
_entity.pdbx_description
1 polymer ?
#
loop_
_entity_poly.entity_id
_entity_poly.type
_entity_poly.pdbx_seq_one_letter_code
_entity_poly.pdbx_strand_id
1 'polypeptide(L)'
;MKGVHPYNLATINLVGNSIKIETPSDERKEDGSFMEAYYSLAAYGGTININVVDSNNNQDKSSIDNENLEAVDGNTTNLIGNVISLKRSERTDKPDVYQDGRVNIGLVTKDSTWKGVVDNAGKTQAGEVNVWLSNGAQWTHEATSRVDGL
;
A
#
# COMPACT_ATOMS: atom_id res chain seq x y z
N MET A 1 12.43 -0.26 -8.52
CA MET A 1 11.07 -0.38 -9.06
C MET A 1 10.37 0.96 -8.98
N LYS A 2 9.65 1.31 -10.00
CA LYS A 2 8.94 2.59 -10.12
C LYS A 2 7.43 2.36 -10.02
N GLY A 3 6.86 2.62 -8.86
CA GLY A 3 5.42 2.54 -8.61
C GLY A 3 4.82 1.13 -8.73
N VAL A 4 3.82 0.85 -7.96
CA VAL A 4 3.07 -0.41 -8.00
C VAL A 4 1.59 -0.06 -7.99
N HIS A 5 0.87 -0.48 -9.03
CA HIS A 5 -0.49 -0.02 -9.30
C HIS A 5 -1.41 -1.18 -9.72
N PRO A 6 -1.91 -1.99 -8.78
CA PRO A 6 -2.90 -3.01 -9.13
C PRO A 6 -4.27 -2.40 -9.39
N TYR A 7 -4.94 -2.94 -10.38
CA TYR A 7 -6.31 -2.58 -10.71
C TYR A 7 -7.23 -3.78 -10.56
N ASN A 8 -8.52 -3.51 -10.43
CA ASN A 8 -9.56 -4.53 -10.21
C ASN A 8 -9.27 -5.31 -8.92
N LEU A 9 -9.53 -6.59 -8.92
CA LEU A 9 -9.34 -7.48 -7.79
C LEU A 9 -7.91 -8.07 -7.73
N ALA A 10 -6.97 -7.48 -8.46
CA ALA A 10 -5.61 -7.99 -8.53
C ALA A 10 -4.88 -7.83 -7.17
N THR A 11 -4.06 -8.81 -6.87
CA THR A 11 -3.15 -8.77 -5.73
C THR A 11 -1.71 -8.80 -6.22
N ILE A 12 -0.91 -7.87 -5.74
CA ILE A 12 0.53 -7.84 -6.03
C ILE A 12 1.27 -8.12 -4.74
N ASN A 13 2.06 -9.19 -4.74
CA ASN A 13 2.89 -9.57 -3.61
C ASN A 13 4.36 -9.37 -3.96
N LEU A 14 5.02 -8.47 -3.24
CA LEU A 14 6.45 -8.26 -3.37
C LEU A 14 7.12 -8.68 -2.06
N VAL A 15 7.88 -9.76 -2.13
CA VAL A 15 8.64 -10.29 -0.99
C VAL A 15 10.08 -10.47 -1.41
N GLY A 16 10.99 -9.90 -0.67
CA GLY A 16 12.42 -9.99 -0.97
C GLY A 16 13.28 -9.43 0.14
N ASN A 17 14.53 -9.86 0.20
CA ASN A 17 15.48 -9.45 1.24
C ASN A 17 15.73 -7.94 1.23
N SER A 18 15.62 -7.32 0.07
CA SER A 18 15.79 -5.88 -0.07
C SER A 18 14.90 -5.40 -1.21
N ILE A 19 13.87 -4.64 -0.86
CA ILE A 19 12.95 -4.04 -1.83
C ILE A 19 13.09 -2.54 -1.75
N LYS A 20 13.29 -1.90 -2.91
CA LYS A 20 13.32 -0.45 -3.02
C LYS A 20 12.28 0.00 -4.04
N ILE A 21 11.40 0.89 -3.60
CA ILE A 21 10.35 1.47 -4.44
C ILE A 21 10.44 2.99 -4.35
N GLU A 22 10.40 3.64 -5.49
CA GLU A 22 10.48 5.10 -5.59
C GLU A 22 9.28 5.65 -6.34
N THR A 23 8.92 6.88 -6.02
CA THR A 23 7.90 7.61 -6.79
C THR A 23 8.39 7.81 -8.22
N PRO A 24 7.59 7.48 -9.24
CA PRO A 24 7.98 7.70 -10.62
C PRO A 24 8.13 9.18 -10.99
N SER A 25 7.40 10.07 -10.31
CA SER A 25 7.43 11.51 -10.54
C SER A 25 7.13 12.26 -9.25
N ASP A 26 7.88 13.34 -9.02
CA ASP A 26 7.63 14.26 -7.91
C ASP A 26 6.59 15.33 -8.27
N GLU A 27 6.20 15.41 -9.54
CA GLU A 27 5.32 16.46 -10.02
C GLU A 27 3.86 16.09 -9.89
N ARG A 28 3.12 16.93 -9.16
CA ARG A 28 1.67 16.88 -9.10
C ARG A 28 1.10 17.78 -10.20
N LYS A 29 0.09 17.32 -10.92
CA LYS A 29 -0.59 18.18 -11.89
C LYS A 29 -1.22 19.38 -11.20
N GLU A 30 -1.05 20.57 -11.79
CA GLU A 30 -1.56 21.83 -11.25
C GLU A 30 -3.08 21.86 -11.12
N ASP A 31 -3.79 21.12 -11.96
CA ASP A 31 -5.25 21.03 -11.91
C ASP A 31 -5.79 20.12 -10.80
N GLY A 32 -4.91 19.51 -10.01
CA GLY A 32 -5.32 18.61 -8.93
C GLY A 32 -5.86 17.27 -9.38
N SER A 33 -5.79 16.96 -10.68
CA SER A 33 -6.23 15.66 -11.18
C SER A 33 -5.35 14.53 -10.64
N PHE A 34 -5.97 13.34 -10.50
CA PHE A 34 -5.26 12.15 -10.03
C PHE A 34 -4.14 11.79 -11.01
N MET A 35 -2.94 11.65 -10.50
CA MET A 35 -1.80 11.14 -11.24
C MET A 35 -1.23 9.92 -10.55
N GLU A 36 -1.35 8.77 -11.19
CA GLU A 36 -0.74 7.53 -10.67
C GLU A 36 0.76 7.67 -10.48
N ALA A 37 1.42 8.41 -11.34
CA ALA A 37 2.87 8.66 -11.25
C ALA A 37 3.29 9.43 -10.00
N TYR A 38 2.36 10.08 -9.32
CA TYR A 38 2.61 10.78 -8.05
C TYR A 38 2.75 9.83 -6.87
N TYR A 39 2.23 8.62 -6.98
CA TYR A 39 2.23 7.64 -5.90
C TYR A 39 3.23 6.52 -6.15
N SER A 40 3.94 6.12 -5.12
CA SER A 40 4.79 4.92 -5.16
C SER A 40 3.95 3.66 -5.10
N LEU A 41 2.92 3.68 -4.27
CA LEU A 41 1.96 2.59 -4.15
C LEU A 41 0.55 3.17 -4.30
N ALA A 42 -0.19 2.65 -5.24
CA ALA A 42 -1.57 3.07 -5.48
C ALA A 42 -2.45 1.84 -5.67
N ALA A 43 -3.28 1.55 -4.69
CA ALA A 43 -4.25 0.47 -4.76
C ALA A 43 -5.64 1.06 -5.04
N TYR A 44 -6.24 0.64 -6.14
CA TYR A 44 -7.59 1.07 -6.53
C TYR A 44 -8.47 -0.18 -6.67
N GLY A 45 -9.04 -0.60 -5.56
CA GLY A 45 -9.81 -1.83 -5.46
C GLY A 45 -9.00 -3.12 -5.44
N GLY A 46 -7.69 -3.02 -5.57
CA GLY A 46 -6.77 -4.15 -5.49
C GLY A 46 -5.95 -4.14 -4.21
N THR A 47 -5.05 -5.09 -4.08
CA THR A 47 -4.19 -5.26 -2.89
C THR A 47 -2.72 -5.23 -3.27
N ILE A 48 -1.92 -4.49 -2.49
CA ILE A 48 -0.47 -4.48 -2.58
C ILE A 48 0.09 -4.96 -1.25
N ASN A 49 0.93 -5.99 -1.28
CA ASN A 49 1.66 -6.48 -0.12
C ASN A 49 3.16 -6.30 -0.35
N ILE A 50 3.82 -5.56 0.52
CA ILE A 50 5.26 -5.33 0.48
C ILE A 50 5.90 -5.94 1.72
N ASN A 51 6.62 -7.03 1.55
CA ASN A 51 7.23 -7.82 2.64
C ASN A 51 6.23 -8.19 3.75
N VAL A 52 5.02 -8.51 3.32
CA VAL A 52 3.93 -9.00 4.16
C VAL A 52 3.37 -10.22 3.48
N VAL A 53 3.16 -11.28 4.25
CA VAL A 53 2.64 -12.55 3.75
C VAL A 53 1.48 -13.03 4.60
N ASP A 54 0.65 -13.89 4.01
CA ASP A 54 -0.37 -14.60 4.77
C ASP A 54 0.29 -15.74 5.54
N SER A 55 0.17 -15.71 6.86
CA SER A 55 0.75 -16.72 7.75
C SER A 55 0.24 -18.14 7.49
N ASN A 56 -0.88 -18.29 6.82
CA ASN A 56 -1.45 -19.59 6.45
C ASN A 56 -0.96 -20.10 5.09
N ASN A 57 0.04 -19.46 4.48
CA ASN A 57 0.59 -19.81 3.16
C ASN A 57 -0.44 -19.85 2.03
N ASN A 58 -1.48 -19.09 2.18
CA ASN A 58 -2.57 -19.12 1.24
C ASN A 58 -2.35 -18.06 0.16
N GLN A 59 -1.60 -18.43 -0.87
CA GLN A 59 -1.21 -17.52 -1.95
C GLN A 59 -2.30 -17.30 -2.99
N ASP A 60 -3.39 -18.04 -2.93
CA ASP A 60 -4.42 -18.14 -3.97
C ASP A 60 -5.61 -17.24 -3.69
N LYS A 61 -5.41 -16.01 -3.21
CA LYS A 61 -6.55 -15.37 -2.61
C LYS A 61 -7.01 -14.07 -3.17
N SER A 62 -8.22 -14.16 -3.61
CA SER A 62 -9.09 -13.02 -3.83
C SER A 62 -9.49 -12.29 -2.53
N SER A 63 -9.29 -12.87 -1.37
CA SER A 63 -9.53 -12.23 -0.08
C SER A 63 -8.42 -12.59 0.90
N ILE A 64 -7.48 -11.69 1.08
CA ILE A 64 -6.52 -11.80 2.16
C ILE A 64 -7.19 -11.24 3.41
N ASP A 65 -7.44 -12.12 4.37
CA ASP A 65 -7.90 -11.71 5.68
C ASP A 65 -6.74 -11.03 6.42
N ASN A 66 -6.93 -9.78 6.81
CA ASN A 66 -5.90 -9.01 7.53
C ASN A 66 -5.46 -9.67 8.85
N GLU A 67 -6.29 -10.54 9.43
CA GLU A 67 -5.98 -11.23 10.67
C GLU A 67 -4.80 -12.21 10.53
N ASN A 68 -4.52 -12.67 9.31
CA ASN A 68 -3.48 -13.65 9.04
C ASN A 68 -2.25 -13.07 8.35
N LEU A 69 -2.18 -11.75 8.22
CA LEU A 69 -1.02 -11.11 7.61
C LEU A 69 0.10 -10.89 8.61
N GLU A 70 1.31 -11.20 8.19
CA GLU A 70 2.52 -11.00 8.98
C GLU A 70 3.61 -10.36 8.13
N ALA A 71 4.36 -9.43 8.73
CA ALA A 71 5.55 -8.91 8.09
C ALA A 71 6.65 -9.99 8.07
N VAL A 72 7.43 -10.02 7.00
CA VAL A 72 8.51 -11.00 6.84
C VAL A 72 9.74 -10.52 7.60
N ASP A 73 10.13 -11.24 8.63
CA ASP A 73 11.30 -10.91 9.43
C ASP A 73 12.58 -10.91 8.58
N GLY A 74 13.45 -9.96 8.85
CA GLY A 74 14.75 -9.86 8.20
C GLY A 74 14.72 -9.24 6.80
N ASN A 75 13.56 -9.00 6.23
CA ASN A 75 13.43 -8.35 4.92
C ASN A 75 13.39 -6.83 5.07
N THR A 76 14.18 -6.15 4.27
CA THR A 76 14.31 -4.69 4.31
C THR A 76 13.48 -4.06 3.19
N THR A 77 12.69 -3.06 3.55
CA THR A 77 11.89 -2.27 2.63
C THR A 77 12.33 -0.81 2.68
N ASN A 78 12.65 -0.25 1.53
CA ASN A 78 12.92 1.18 1.40
C ASN A 78 11.91 1.77 0.42
N LEU A 79 11.02 2.60 0.95
CA LEU A 79 9.94 3.22 0.19
C LEU A 79 10.12 4.73 0.19
N ILE A 80 10.16 5.32 -0.99
CA ILE A 80 10.19 6.78 -1.17
C ILE A 80 8.98 7.17 -1.99
N GLY A 81 8.11 7.96 -1.40
CA GLY A 81 6.93 8.49 -2.05
C GLY A 81 5.64 8.23 -1.29
N ASN A 82 4.56 8.73 -1.87
CA ASN A 82 3.26 8.68 -1.24
C ASN A 82 2.51 7.41 -1.59
N VAL A 83 1.60 7.04 -0.69
CA VAL A 83 0.77 5.86 -0.81
C VAL A 83 -0.69 6.29 -0.82
N ILE A 84 -1.47 5.71 -1.69
CA ILE A 84 -2.92 5.89 -1.70
C ILE A 84 -3.62 4.55 -1.84
N SER A 85 -4.74 4.41 -1.15
CA SER A 85 -5.61 3.25 -1.27
C SER A 85 -7.05 3.72 -1.36
N LEU A 86 -7.74 3.34 -2.42
CA LEU A 86 -9.12 3.76 -2.68
C LEU A 86 -10.02 2.55 -2.91
N LYS A 87 -11.26 2.70 -2.50
CA LYS A 87 -12.32 1.75 -2.87
C LYS A 87 -12.64 1.89 -4.33
N ARG A 88 -12.84 0.78 -4.98
CA ARG A 88 -13.35 0.78 -6.34
C ARG A 88 -14.80 0.39 -6.37
N SER A 89 -15.64 1.31 -6.81
CA SER A 89 -17.04 1.08 -7.12
C SER A 89 -17.17 0.89 -8.63
N GLU A 90 -17.18 -0.35 -9.10
CA GLU A 90 -17.15 -0.56 -10.53
C GLU A 90 -18.48 -0.71 -11.21
N ARG A 91 -19.50 -1.06 -10.46
CA ARG A 91 -20.80 -1.35 -11.06
C ARG A 91 -21.88 -0.78 -10.19
N THR A 92 -22.58 0.20 -10.74
CA THR A 92 -23.77 0.75 -10.10
C THR A 92 -24.93 -0.26 -10.07
N ASP A 93 -24.86 -1.30 -10.92
CA ASP A 93 -25.84 -2.37 -10.99
C ASP A 93 -25.54 -3.55 -10.08
N LYS A 94 -24.31 -3.61 -9.53
CA LYS A 94 -23.90 -4.68 -8.58
C LYS A 94 -23.10 -4.08 -7.43
N PRO A 95 -23.78 -3.43 -6.47
CA PRO A 95 -23.09 -2.78 -5.35
C PRO A 95 -22.35 -3.73 -4.41
N ASP A 96 -22.57 -5.05 -4.52
CA ASP A 96 -21.90 -6.07 -3.71
C ASP A 96 -20.50 -6.42 -4.24
N VAL A 97 -20.11 -5.92 -5.40
CA VAL A 97 -18.79 -6.13 -5.99
C VAL A 97 -17.87 -4.97 -5.66
N TYR A 98 -18.02 -4.42 -4.44
CA TYR A 98 -17.09 -3.44 -3.91
C TYR A 98 -15.87 -4.14 -3.34
N GLN A 99 -14.70 -3.75 -3.78
CA GLN A 99 -13.49 -4.12 -3.07
C GLN A 99 -12.76 -2.88 -2.61
N ASP A 100 -12.42 -2.88 -1.34
CA ASP A 100 -11.55 -1.86 -0.79
C ASP A 100 -10.15 -2.08 -1.35
N GLY A 101 -9.52 -0.99 -1.79
CA GLY A 101 -8.09 -1.03 -2.02
C GLY A 101 -7.38 -1.30 -0.69
N ARG A 102 -6.29 -2.06 -0.73
CA ARG A 102 -5.50 -2.38 0.45
C ARG A 102 -4.02 -2.27 0.13
N VAL A 103 -3.29 -1.62 1.01
CA VAL A 103 -1.84 -1.57 0.94
C VAL A 103 -1.29 -2.02 2.28
N ASN A 104 -0.46 -3.05 2.26
CA ASN A 104 0.16 -3.61 3.45
C ASN A 104 1.68 -3.53 3.30
N ILE A 105 2.33 -2.85 4.24
CA ILE A 105 3.76 -2.53 4.16
C ILE A 105 4.47 -3.03 5.41
N GLY A 106 5.45 -3.92 5.22
CA GLY A 106 6.31 -4.39 6.29
C GLY A 106 7.60 -3.58 6.37
N LEU A 107 7.80 -2.89 7.48
CA LEU A 107 9.00 -2.13 7.81
C LEU A 107 9.54 -2.67 9.14
N VAL A 108 10.25 -3.79 9.08
CA VAL A 108 10.58 -4.56 10.28
C VAL A 108 12.07 -4.82 10.47
N THR A 109 12.92 -4.07 9.80
CA THR A 109 14.36 -4.08 10.04
C THR A 109 14.86 -2.67 10.33
N LYS A 110 15.99 -2.56 11.00
CA LYS A 110 16.59 -1.26 11.31
C LYS A 110 16.94 -0.43 10.08
N ASP A 111 17.14 -1.09 8.94
CA ASP A 111 17.47 -0.44 7.68
C ASP A 111 16.23 -0.17 6.80
N SER A 112 15.05 -0.60 7.26
CA SER A 112 13.81 -0.30 6.57
C SER A 112 13.39 1.14 6.82
N THR A 113 13.03 1.84 5.74
CA THR A 113 12.65 3.25 5.79
C THR A 113 11.49 3.52 4.86
N TRP A 114 10.64 4.44 5.24
CA TRP A 114 9.65 5.04 4.37
C TRP A 114 9.68 6.54 4.53
N LYS A 115 9.79 7.25 3.42
CA LYS A 115 9.65 8.70 3.37
C LYS A 115 8.47 9.04 2.47
N GLY A 116 7.38 9.50 3.06
CA GLY A 116 6.16 9.83 2.35
C GLY A 116 4.95 9.81 3.26
N VAL A 117 3.77 9.96 2.68
CA VAL A 117 2.51 10.03 3.41
C VAL A 117 1.50 9.04 2.84
N VAL A 118 0.50 8.71 3.67
CA VAL A 118 -0.72 8.06 3.21
C VAL A 118 -1.71 9.15 2.81
N ASP A 119 -2.00 9.26 1.53
CA ASP A 119 -2.83 10.33 0.98
C ASP A 119 -4.33 9.95 0.94
N ASN A 120 -4.80 9.30 2.01
CA ASN A 120 -6.20 8.90 2.14
C ASN A 120 -7.05 9.92 2.91
N ALA A 121 -6.41 10.86 3.60
CA ALA A 121 -7.11 11.83 4.45
C ALA A 121 -8.10 12.67 3.64
N GLY A 122 -9.32 12.79 4.15
CA GLY A 122 -10.38 13.57 3.50
C GLY A 122 -10.98 12.94 2.25
N LYS A 123 -10.55 11.75 1.84
CA LYS A 123 -11.11 11.06 0.69
C LYS A 123 -12.31 10.22 1.11
N THR A 124 -13.43 10.39 0.40
CA THR A 124 -14.69 9.68 0.72
C THR A 124 -14.64 8.19 0.37
N GLN A 125 -13.73 7.81 -0.52
CA GLN A 125 -13.57 6.43 -0.98
C GLN A 125 -12.22 5.86 -0.56
N ALA A 126 -11.77 6.16 0.65
CA ALA A 126 -10.52 5.64 1.17
C ALA A 126 -10.61 4.13 1.41
N GLY A 127 -9.59 3.41 0.96
CA GLY A 127 -9.37 2.02 1.29
C GLY A 127 -8.54 1.87 2.58
N GLU A 128 -7.86 0.74 2.73
CA GLU A 128 -7.03 0.45 3.89
C GLU A 128 -5.54 0.62 3.60
N VAL A 129 -4.80 1.12 4.59
CA VAL A 129 -3.34 1.07 4.61
C VAL A 129 -2.90 0.56 5.97
N ASN A 130 -2.15 -0.53 5.99
CA ASN A 130 -1.63 -1.15 7.19
C ASN A 130 -0.10 -1.17 7.14
N VAL A 131 0.53 -0.78 8.24
CA VAL A 131 1.99 -0.70 8.34
C VAL A 131 2.47 -1.49 9.54
N TRP A 132 3.38 -2.43 9.32
CA TRP A 132 4.11 -3.12 10.38
C TRP A 132 5.43 -2.37 10.59
N LEU A 133 5.55 -1.71 11.72
CA LEU A 133 6.71 -0.86 12.03
C LEU A 133 7.37 -1.34 13.32
N SER A 134 8.58 -1.88 13.20
CA SER A 134 9.31 -2.44 14.35
C SER A 134 10.80 -2.52 14.08
N ASN A 135 11.54 -2.96 15.09
CA ASN A 135 13.00 -3.24 15.03
C ASN A 135 13.86 -2.07 14.57
N GLY A 136 13.43 -0.85 14.89
CA GLY A 136 14.19 0.35 14.56
C GLY A 136 13.95 0.90 13.17
N ALA A 137 12.99 0.34 12.43
CA ALA A 137 12.55 0.92 11.16
C ALA A 137 12.02 2.34 11.35
N GLN A 138 12.10 3.16 10.31
CA GLN A 138 11.71 4.56 10.39
C GLN A 138 10.73 4.93 9.30
N TRP A 139 9.65 5.57 9.69
CA TRP A 139 8.72 6.21 8.77
C TRP A 139 8.73 7.71 9.02
N THR A 140 9.12 8.47 8.00
CA THR A 140 9.19 9.94 8.04
C THR A 140 8.08 10.52 7.17
N HIS A 141 7.24 11.35 7.76
CA HIS A 141 6.16 12.04 7.02
C HIS A 141 6.07 13.50 7.44
N GLU A 142 5.73 14.36 6.47
CA GLU A 142 5.63 15.80 6.67
C GLU A 142 4.18 16.31 6.64
N ALA A 143 3.22 15.44 6.47
CA ALA A 143 1.79 15.78 6.36
C ALA A 143 0.95 14.76 7.11
N THR A 144 -0.32 15.10 7.31
CA THR A 144 -1.28 14.18 7.95
C THR A 144 -1.47 12.91 7.11
N SER A 145 -1.32 11.78 7.76
CA SER A 145 -1.55 10.46 7.17
C SER A 145 -2.64 9.73 7.93
N ARG A 146 -3.39 8.91 7.19
CA ARG A 146 -4.37 8.01 7.79
C ARG A 146 -3.89 6.57 7.63
N VAL A 147 -3.74 5.89 8.75
CA VAL A 147 -3.33 4.49 8.78
C VAL A 147 -4.40 3.70 9.53
N ASP A 148 -4.83 2.59 8.97
CA ASP A 148 -5.89 1.75 9.54
C ASP A 148 -5.33 0.68 10.47
N GLY A 149 -4.07 0.29 10.28
CA GLY A 149 -3.36 -0.64 11.15
C GLY A 149 -1.88 -0.28 11.29
N LEU A 150 -1.42 -0.35 12.51
CA LEU A 150 -0.01 -0.05 12.83
C LEU A 150 0.50 -1.03 13.89
#